data_584982545ec9b503374a005978d405ea
#
_entry.id   584982545ec9b503374a005978d405ea
#
_cell.length_a   1.000
_cell.length_b   1.000
_cell.length_c   1.000
_cell.angle_alpha   90.00
_cell.angle_beta   90.00
_cell.angle_gamma   90.00
#
_symmetry.space_group_name_H-M   'P 1'
#
loop_
_entity.id
_entity.type
_entity.pdbx_description
1 polymer ?
#
loop_
_entity_poly.entity_id
_entity_poly.type
_entity_poly.pdbx_seq_one_letter_code
_entity_poly.pdbx_strand_id
1 'polypeptide(L)'
;MKAKKHYGYARLMKILQPSKDRVEPVCPVARQCGGCQIQALNYEKQLEFKHNKVRNNLIRLGGIPEELLDEIMEPAAGMKEPFRYRNKAQFPIGRDSDGKLTAGFYAGRTHQIIPVPECDCVLGVKENKEILDAILEFMQVEHIEPYNEENHSGLVRHVLIRYGFRTGEIMVCLVINGKTLPHSEKLVKRLTKIPGMTSITCSINREKTNVIMGTKIQLLWGQMYITDYI
;
A
#
# COMPACT_ATOMS: atom_id res chain seq x y z
N MET A 1 28.41 -4.79 -5.73
CA MET A 1 28.07 -6.22 -5.68
C MET A 1 28.56 -6.79 -4.34
N LYS A 2 27.74 -7.57 -3.63
CA LYS A 2 28.13 -8.21 -2.36
C LYS A 2 27.96 -9.72 -2.52
N ALA A 3 29.04 -10.47 -2.49
CA ALA A 3 29.05 -11.93 -2.63
C ALA A 3 29.01 -12.62 -1.26
N LYS A 4 28.30 -13.72 -1.16
CA LYS A 4 28.24 -14.68 -0.05
C LYS A 4 28.67 -16.05 -0.55
N LYS A 5 28.89 -17.02 0.35
CA LYS A 5 29.38 -18.36 -0.03
C LYS A 5 28.52 -19.06 -1.11
N HIS A 6 27.19 -18.91 -1.03
CA HIS A 6 26.24 -19.61 -1.92
C HIS A 6 25.35 -18.68 -2.75
N TYR A 7 25.42 -17.35 -2.56
CA TYR A 7 24.62 -16.36 -3.29
C TYR A 7 25.29 -14.98 -3.26
N GLY A 8 24.80 -14.07 -4.07
CA GLY A 8 25.26 -12.68 -4.07
C GLY A 8 24.11 -11.69 -4.27
N TYR A 9 24.38 -10.45 -3.90
CA TYR A 9 23.50 -9.33 -4.19
C TYR A 9 24.08 -8.50 -5.33
N ALA A 10 23.25 -8.19 -6.31
CA ALA A 10 23.63 -7.34 -7.44
C ALA A 10 22.50 -6.34 -7.73
N ARG A 11 22.88 -5.17 -8.24
CA ARG A 11 21.91 -4.20 -8.77
C ARG A 11 21.76 -4.44 -10.26
N LEU A 12 20.51 -4.58 -10.74
CA LEU A 12 20.23 -4.62 -12.17
C LEU A 12 20.49 -3.23 -12.76
N MET A 13 21.47 -3.12 -13.65
CA MET A 13 21.82 -1.86 -14.31
C MET A 13 21.11 -1.71 -15.65
N LYS A 14 21.10 -2.77 -16.48
CA LYS A 14 20.51 -2.77 -17.82
C LYS A 14 20.01 -4.16 -18.18
N ILE A 15 18.90 -4.22 -18.89
CA ILE A 15 18.39 -5.43 -19.51
C ILE A 15 18.89 -5.43 -20.96
N LEU A 16 19.75 -6.36 -21.31
CA LEU A 16 20.32 -6.48 -22.65
C LEU A 16 19.34 -7.21 -23.59
N GLN A 17 18.74 -8.28 -23.07
CA GLN A 17 17.74 -9.06 -23.78
C GLN A 17 16.56 -9.31 -22.85
N PRO A 18 15.40 -8.66 -23.09
CA PRO A 18 14.20 -8.88 -22.28
C PRO A 18 13.65 -10.29 -22.53
N SER A 19 13.03 -10.89 -21.49
CA SER A 19 12.20 -12.07 -21.65
C SER A 19 11.02 -11.77 -22.57
N LYS A 20 10.56 -12.76 -23.33
CA LYS A 20 9.32 -12.68 -24.10
C LYS A 20 8.07 -12.43 -23.24
N ASP A 21 8.14 -12.80 -21.98
CA ASP A 21 7.06 -12.64 -21.00
C ASP A 21 7.10 -11.30 -20.26
N ARG A 22 8.08 -10.45 -20.60
CA ARG A 22 8.18 -9.11 -20.03
C ARG A 22 7.14 -8.19 -20.66
N VAL A 23 6.44 -7.46 -19.78
CA VAL A 23 5.49 -6.41 -20.16
C VAL A 23 5.90 -5.08 -19.56
N GLU A 24 5.44 -3.98 -20.14
CA GLU A 24 5.57 -2.67 -19.51
C GLU A 24 4.60 -2.59 -18.33
N PRO A 25 5.09 -2.24 -17.12
CA PRO A 25 4.22 -2.07 -15.96
C PRO A 25 3.18 -0.97 -16.19
N VAL A 26 1.94 -1.24 -15.81
CA VAL A 26 0.85 -0.24 -15.86
C VAL A 26 1.16 0.95 -14.94
N CYS A 27 1.83 0.70 -13.81
CA CYS A 27 2.23 1.76 -12.87
C CYS A 27 3.60 2.34 -13.27
N PRO A 28 3.72 3.65 -13.55
CA PRO A 28 4.97 4.27 -13.99
C PRO A 28 6.07 4.23 -12.92
N VAL A 29 5.70 4.15 -11.64
CA VAL A 29 6.66 4.07 -10.52
C VAL A 29 6.91 2.64 -10.02
N ALA A 30 6.46 1.61 -10.74
CA ALA A 30 6.56 0.21 -10.31
C ALA A 30 8.00 -0.25 -9.97
N ARG A 31 9.03 0.34 -10.61
CA ARG A 31 10.45 0.06 -10.32
C ARG A 31 10.98 0.72 -9.07
N GLN A 32 10.37 1.83 -8.65
CA GLN A 32 10.81 2.65 -7.52
C GLN A 32 10.02 2.29 -6.26
N CYS A 33 8.71 2.07 -6.42
CA CYS A 33 7.79 1.73 -5.35
C CYS A 33 8.07 0.31 -4.82
N GLY A 34 8.15 0.16 -3.50
CA GLY A 34 8.33 -1.14 -2.84
C GLY A 34 7.07 -2.03 -2.84
N GLY A 35 5.94 -1.53 -3.32
CA GLY A 35 4.65 -2.24 -3.25
C GLY A 35 4.47 -3.35 -4.30
N CYS A 36 5.05 -3.20 -5.50
CA CYS A 36 4.93 -4.16 -6.60
C CYS A 36 6.30 -4.70 -7.00
N GLN A 37 6.44 -6.04 -7.05
CA GLN A 37 7.73 -6.67 -7.34
C GLN A 37 7.79 -7.33 -8.72
N ILE A 38 6.68 -7.82 -9.24
CA ILE A 38 6.61 -8.62 -10.48
C ILE A 38 5.65 -8.04 -11.51
N GLN A 39 5.31 -6.74 -11.43
CA GLN A 39 4.37 -6.11 -12.37
C GLN A 39 4.89 -6.07 -13.82
N ALA A 40 6.22 -6.19 -14.01
CA ALA A 40 6.84 -6.27 -15.33
C ALA A 40 6.81 -7.68 -15.96
N LEU A 41 6.12 -8.63 -15.34
CA LEU A 41 5.87 -9.98 -15.86
C LEU A 41 4.40 -10.07 -16.28
N ASN A 42 4.10 -10.69 -17.44
CA ASN A 42 2.72 -10.88 -17.85
C ASN A 42 1.93 -11.71 -16.82
N TYR A 43 0.62 -11.51 -16.73
CA TYR A 43 -0.17 -12.03 -15.61
C TYR A 43 -0.21 -13.55 -15.56
N GLU A 44 -0.31 -14.22 -16.68
CA GLU A 44 -0.28 -15.69 -16.75
C GLU A 44 1.03 -16.24 -16.18
N LYS A 45 2.15 -15.62 -16.52
CA LYS A 45 3.46 -15.99 -15.96
C LYS A 45 3.64 -15.60 -14.49
N GLN A 46 2.91 -14.59 -14.00
CA GLN A 46 2.84 -14.33 -12.56
C GLN A 46 2.14 -15.48 -11.82
N LEU A 47 1.07 -16.04 -12.39
CA LEU A 47 0.36 -17.19 -11.82
C LEU A 47 1.25 -18.44 -11.82
N GLU A 48 1.90 -18.72 -12.94
CA GLU A 48 2.86 -19.81 -13.06
C GLU A 48 4.04 -19.68 -12.06
N PHE A 49 4.59 -18.48 -11.94
CA PHE A 49 5.65 -18.18 -10.97
C PHE A 49 5.19 -18.45 -9.52
N LYS A 50 3.99 -18.05 -9.15
CA LYS A 50 3.43 -18.27 -7.82
C LYS A 50 3.16 -19.75 -7.57
N HIS A 51 2.58 -20.44 -8.54
CA HIS A 51 2.36 -21.90 -8.51
C HIS A 51 3.67 -22.64 -8.29
N ASN A 52 4.66 -22.39 -9.14
CA ASN A 52 5.97 -23.05 -9.06
C ASN A 52 6.71 -22.73 -7.76
N LYS A 53 6.55 -21.53 -7.21
CA LYS A 53 7.14 -21.18 -5.91
C LYS A 53 6.54 -22.02 -4.78
N VAL A 54 5.23 -22.21 -4.74
CA VAL A 54 4.57 -23.07 -3.75
C VAL A 54 4.98 -24.52 -3.94
N ARG A 55 4.90 -25.05 -5.16
CA ARG A 55 5.31 -26.42 -5.51
C ARG A 55 6.75 -26.69 -5.06
N ASN A 56 7.70 -25.85 -5.43
CA ASN A 56 9.10 -26.02 -5.05
C ASN A 56 9.33 -25.97 -3.54
N ASN A 57 8.58 -25.16 -2.80
CA ASN A 57 8.65 -25.13 -1.34
C ASN A 57 8.10 -26.41 -0.71
N LEU A 58 7.01 -26.95 -1.22
CA LEU A 58 6.43 -28.22 -0.76
C LEU A 58 7.42 -29.38 -0.98
N ILE A 59 8.10 -29.42 -2.13
CA ILE A 59 9.11 -30.43 -2.42
C ILE A 59 10.33 -30.26 -1.50
N ARG A 60 10.95 -29.08 -1.52
CA ARG A 60 12.27 -28.86 -0.92
C ARG A 60 12.25 -28.69 0.59
N LEU A 61 11.20 -28.05 1.13
CA LEU A 61 11.05 -27.79 2.57
C LEU A 61 10.05 -28.72 3.21
N GLY A 62 8.98 -29.08 2.50
CA GLY A 62 7.95 -29.98 2.99
C GLY A 62 8.29 -31.48 2.79
N GLY A 63 9.26 -31.80 1.93
CA GLY A 63 9.61 -33.20 1.63
C GLY A 63 8.52 -33.98 0.91
N ILE A 64 7.57 -33.28 0.27
CA ILE A 64 6.45 -33.93 -0.44
C ILE A 64 6.96 -34.44 -1.79
N PRO A 65 6.67 -35.71 -2.15
CA PRO A 65 7.02 -36.28 -3.45
C PRO A 65 6.44 -35.48 -4.61
N GLU A 66 7.22 -35.32 -5.68
CA GLU A 66 6.79 -34.56 -6.87
C GLU A 66 5.57 -35.21 -7.54
N GLU A 67 5.56 -36.53 -7.63
CA GLU A 67 4.48 -37.32 -8.25
C GLU A 67 3.13 -37.05 -7.56
N LEU A 68 3.13 -36.93 -6.22
CA LEU A 68 1.92 -36.62 -5.48
C LEU A 68 1.44 -35.19 -5.77
N LEU A 69 2.38 -34.23 -5.88
CA LEU A 69 2.02 -32.84 -6.20
C LEU A 69 1.49 -32.71 -7.64
N ASP A 70 2.03 -33.47 -8.58
CA ASP A 70 1.55 -33.48 -9.96
C ASP A 70 0.11 -34.03 -10.06
N GLU A 71 -0.28 -34.90 -9.13
CA GLU A 71 -1.63 -35.43 -9.05
C GLU A 71 -2.62 -34.49 -8.37
N ILE A 72 -2.23 -33.82 -7.27
CA ILE A 72 -3.17 -33.09 -6.41
C ILE A 72 -3.10 -31.57 -6.52
N MET A 73 -2.04 -31.02 -7.12
CA MET A 73 -1.83 -29.58 -7.12
C MET A 73 -2.46 -28.92 -8.33
N GLU A 74 -3.54 -28.20 -8.11
CA GLU A 74 -4.22 -27.43 -9.14
C GLU A 74 -3.43 -26.15 -9.53
N PRO A 75 -3.64 -25.62 -10.73
CA PRO A 75 -3.10 -24.33 -11.14
C PRO A 75 -3.49 -23.22 -10.16
N ALA A 76 -2.64 -22.20 -10.01
CA ALA A 76 -2.96 -21.04 -9.19
C ALA A 76 -4.22 -20.34 -9.72
N ALA A 77 -5.23 -20.18 -8.86
CA ALA A 77 -6.41 -19.41 -9.20
C ALA A 77 -6.04 -17.95 -9.53
N GLY A 78 -6.44 -17.50 -10.71
CA GLY A 78 -6.21 -16.14 -11.19
C GLY A 78 -7.44 -15.25 -11.05
N MET A 79 -7.20 -13.94 -11.05
CA MET A 79 -8.26 -12.94 -11.14
C MET A 79 -8.53 -12.61 -12.61
N LYS A 80 -9.79 -12.39 -12.96
CA LYS A 80 -10.20 -11.90 -14.28
C LYS A 80 -9.62 -10.51 -14.54
N GLU A 81 -9.62 -9.67 -13.50
CA GLU A 81 -9.05 -8.32 -13.50
C GLU A 81 -8.04 -8.20 -12.35
N PRO A 82 -6.71 -8.26 -12.61
CA PRO A 82 -5.69 -8.28 -11.56
C PRO A 82 -5.31 -6.89 -11.02
N PHE A 83 -6.18 -5.91 -11.19
CA PHE A 83 -6.05 -4.55 -10.67
C PHE A 83 -7.24 -4.20 -9.77
N ARG A 84 -7.13 -3.10 -9.03
CA ARG A 84 -8.20 -2.58 -8.16
C ARG A 84 -8.74 -3.55 -7.10
N TYR A 85 -7.98 -4.59 -6.77
CA TYR A 85 -8.43 -5.66 -5.86
C TYR A 85 -8.12 -5.39 -4.38
N ARG A 86 -7.30 -4.39 -4.09
CA ARG A 86 -6.83 -4.14 -2.73
C ARG A 86 -7.87 -3.35 -1.93
N ASN A 87 -8.50 -3.99 -0.96
CA ASN A 87 -9.51 -3.39 -0.08
C ASN A 87 -8.93 -2.64 1.12
N LYS A 88 -7.62 -2.76 1.37
CA LYS A 88 -6.90 -2.02 2.41
C LYS A 88 -5.67 -1.38 1.81
N ALA A 89 -5.58 -0.07 1.91
CA ALA A 89 -4.40 0.68 1.54
C ALA A 89 -3.87 1.48 2.75
N GLN A 90 -2.55 1.69 2.79
CA GLN A 90 -1.88 2.37 3.87
C GLN A 90 -0.77 3.23 3.28
N PHE A 91 -0.97 4.53 3.36
CA PHE A 91 -0.12 5.51 2.72
C PHE A 91 0.66 6.31 3.76
N PRO A 92 2.00 6.23 3.82
CA PRO A 92 2.79 7.23 4.49
C PRO A 92 2.55 8.60 3.85
N ILE A 93 2.47 9.62 4.69
CA ILE A 93 2.38 11.02 4.29
C ILE A 93 3.73 11.68 4.55
N GLY A 94 4.22 12.40 3.58
CA GLY A 94 5.52 13.06 3.68
C GLY A 94 5.72 14.12 2.63
N ARG A 95 6.98 14.41 2.33
CA ARG A 95 7.37 15.30 1.26
C ARG A 95 8.15 14.53 0.20
N ASP A 96 7.92 14.84 -1.06
CA ASP A 96 8.71 14.29 -2.15
C ASP A 96 10.08 14.98 -2.27
N SER A 97 10.85 14.64 -3.30
CA SER A 97 12.18 15.23 -3.57
C SER A 97 12.16 16.75 -3.76
N ASP A 98 11.02 17.28 -4.18
CA ASP A 98 10.83 18.71 -4.46
C ASP A 98 10.23 19.46 -3.25
N GLY A 99 10.07 18.76 -2.12
CA GLY A 99 9.49 19.29 -0.89
C GLY A 99 7.98 19.41 -0.88
N LYS A 100 7.28 18.91 -1.90
CA LYS A 100 5.83 18.94 -2.00
C LYS A 100 5.20 17.90 -1.10
N LEU A 101 4.13 18.27 -0.38
CA LEU A 101 3.34 17.36 0.42
C LEU A 101 2.75 16.25 -0.45
N THR A 102 2.95 15.00 -0.05
CA THR A 102 2.56 13.84 -0.85
C THR A 102 2.14 12.64 -0.01
N ALA A 103 1.34 11.78 -0.63
CA ALA A 103 1.04 10.42 -0.16
C ALA A 103 1.70 9.41 -1.09
N GLY A 104 2.26 8.33 -0.54
CA GLY A 104 2.97 7.38 -1.37
C GLY A 104 3.15 6.01 -0.74
N PHE A 105 4.19 5.32 -1.19
CA PHE A 105 4.69 4.10 -0.56
C PHE A 105 6.21 4.21 -0.41
N TYR A 106 6.76 3.50 0.54
CA TYR A 106 8.21 3.47 0.71
C TYR A 106 8.89 2.76 -0.45
N ALA A 107 9.98 3.33 -0.93
CA ALA A 107 10.90 2.62 -1.81
C ALA A 107 11.46 1.39 -1.09
N GLY A 108 11.68 0.32 -1.84
CA GLY A 108 12.14 -0.95 -1.26
C GLY A 108 13.38 -0.77 -0.38
N ARG A 109 13.32 -1.22 0.88
CA ARG A 109 14.39 -1.16 1.89
C ARG A 109 14.83 0.25 2.31
N THR A 110 13.98 1.24 2.14
CA THR A 110 14.22 2.62 2.57
C THR A 110 12.96 3.21 3.18
N HIS A 111 13.08 4.39 3.80
CA HIS A 111 11.95 5.21 4.26
C HIS A 111 11.65 6.38 3.29
N GLN A 112 12.27 6.37 2.11
CA GLN A 112 11.96 7.35 1.08
C GLN A 112 10.55 7.08 0.52
N ILE A 113 9.68 8.08 0.57
CA ILE A 113 8.34 8.00 0.01
C ILE A 113 8.42 8.20 -1.49
N ILE A 114 7.92 7.22 -2.23
CA ILE A 114 7.67 7.33 -3.67
C ILE A 114 6.21 7.76 -3.83
N PRO A 115 5.96 8.98 -4.34
CA PRO A 115 4.61 9.46 -4.55
C PRO A 115 3.78 8.49 -5.39
N VAL A 116 2.54 8.26 -4.98
CA VAL A 116 1.58 7.56 -5.86
C VAL A 116 1.19 8.54 -6.96
N PRO A 117 1.39 8.19 -8.25
CA PRO A 117 1.01 9.06 -9.35
C PRO A 117 -0.46 9.48 -9.25
N GLU A 118 -0.70 10.79 -9.24
CA GLU A 118 -2.05 11.37 -9.12
C GLU A 118 -2.88 10.82 -7.93
N CYS A 119 -2.22 10.36 -6.85
CA CYS A 119 -2.86 9.67 -5.72
C CYS A 119 -3.62 8.38 -6.11
N ASP A 120 -3.42 7.83 -7.31
CA ASP A 120 -4.14 6.68 -7.83
C ASP A 120 -3.25 5.44 -7.99
N CYS A 121 -3.20 4.59 -6.97
CA CYS A 121 -2.53 3.29 -7.04
C CYS A 121 -3.39 2.28 -7.82
N VAL A 122 -2.85 1.74 -8.92
CA VAL A 122 -3.56 0.77 -9.80
C VAL A 122 -4.04 -0.51 -9.09
N LEU A 123 -3.51 -0.83 -7.91
CA LEU A 123 -3.97 -1.97 -7.10
C LEU A 123 -5.08 -1.61 -6.12
N GLY A 124 -5.17 -0.34 -5.70
CA GLY A 124 -6.18 0.15 -4.78
C GLY A 124 -7.47 0.52 -5.48
N VAL A 125 -8.53 0.73 -4.70
CA VAL A 125 -9.81 1.24 -5.20
C VAL A 125 -9.65 2.67 -5.69
N LYS A 126 -10.50 3.11 -6.62
CA LYS A 126 -10.42 4.45 -7.24
C LYS A 126 -10.68 5.58 -6.23
N GLU A 127 -11.50 5.30 -5.23
CA GLU A 127 -11.86 6.21 -4.14
C GLU A 127 -10.64 6.68 -3.34
N ASN A 128 -9.55 5.89 -3.32
CA ASN A 128 -8.30 6.30 -2.66
C ASN A 128 -7.78 7.65 -3.17
N LYS A 129 -7.93 7.93 -4.46
CA LYS A 129 -7.48 9.19 -5.05
C LYS A 129 -8.20 10.38 -4.43
N GLU A 130 -9.52 10.38 -4.44
CA GLU A 130 -10.34 11.47 -3.92
C GLU A 130 -10.10 11.68 -2.42
N ILE A 131 -9.96 10.59 -1.67
CA ILE A 131 -9.66 10.62 -0.23
C ILE A 131 -8.30 11.25 0.03
N LEU A 132 -7.26 10.82 -0.69
CA LEU A 132 -5.90 11.34 -0.51
C LEU A 132 -5.80 12.81 -0.93
N ASP A 133 -6.41 13.18 -2.06
CA ASP A 133 -6.45 14.57 -2.52
C ASP A 133 -7.12 15.47 -1.47
N ALA A 134 -8.26 15.05 -0.90
CA ALA A 134 -8.96 15.80 0.14
C ALA A 134 -8.13 15.96 1.42
N ILE A 135 -7.37 14.92 1.81
CA ILE A 135 -6.50 14.97 3.00
C ILE A 135 -5.28 15.85 2.76
N LEU A 136 -4.61 15.71 1.62
CA LEU A 136 -3.43 16.52 1.29
C LEU A 136 -3.80 18.01 1.16
N GLU A 137 -4.93 18.32 0.52
CA GLU A 137 -5.46 19.69 0.44
C GLU A 137 -5.80 20.25 1.83
N PHE A 138 -6.47 19.44 2.67
CA PHE A 138 -6.76 19.83 4.06
C PHE A 138 -5.47 20.15 4.83
N MET A 139 -4.47 19.28 4.76
CA MET A 139 -3.19 19.50 5.43
C MET A 139 -2.48 20.75 4.93
N GLN A 140 -2.54 21.03 3.63
CA GLN A 140 -1.93 22.22 3.04
C GLN A 140 -2.64 23.50 3.50
N VAL A 141 -3.98 23.55 3.47
CA VAL A 141 -4.79 24.71 3.86
C VAL A 141 -4.68 25.01 5.36
N GLU A 142 -4.66 23.97 6.19
CA GLU A 142 -4.58 24.12 7.65
C GLU A 142 -3.14 24.14 8.18
N HIS A 143 -2.14 24.18 7.29
CA HIS A 143 -0.71 24.20 7.63
C HIS A 143 -0.28 23.04 8.55
N ILE A 144 -0.82 21.83 8.30
CA ILE A 144 -0.50 20.61 9.06
C ILE A 144 0.70 19.93 8.42
N GLU A 145 1.80 19.83 9.17
CA GLU A 145 3.02 19.20 8.69
C GLU A 145 2.92 17.67 8.73
N PRO A 146 3.45 16.97 7.69
CA PRO A 146 3.63 15.54 7.73
C PRO A 146 4.69 15.17 8.77
N TYR A 147 4.56 13.97 9.34
CA TYR A 147 5.52 13.47 10.31
C TYR A 147 6.88 13.17 9.65
N ASN A 148 7.94 13.63 10.29
CA ASN A 148 9.32 13.35 9.92
C ASN A 148 9.92 12.35 10.91
N GLU A 149 10.33 11.18 10.44
CA GLU A 149 10.86 10.09 11.27
C GLU A 149 12.24 10.40 11.87
N GLU A 150 13.04 11.28 11.25
CA GLU A 150 14.40 11.60 11.71
C GLU A 150 14.38 12.45 12.97
N ASN A 151 13.55 13.49 12.98
CA ASN A 151 13.51 14.47 14.07
C ASN A 151 12.24 14.36 14.95
N HIS A 152 11.31 13.46 14.63
CA HIS A 152 10.03 13.27 15.33
C HIS A 152 9.12 14.50 15.36
N SER A 153 9.25 15.38 14.41
CA SER A 153 8.38 16.53 14.22
C SER A 153 7.24 16.23 13.25
N GLY A 154 6.27 17.15 13.17
CA GLY A 154 5.11 16.99 12.32
C GLY A 154 4.03 16.08 12.93
N LEU A 155 2.85 16.08 12.32
CA LEU A 155 1.66 15.50 12.90
C LEU A 155 1.18 14.24 12.18
N VAL A 156 0.90 14.30 10.87
CA VAL A 156 0.27 13.19 10.14
C VAL A 156 1.32 12.22 9.62
N ARG A 157 1.23 10.98 10.10
CA ARG A 157 2.18 9.90 9.75
C ARG A 157 1.70 9.08 8.56
N HIS A 158 0.47 8.56 8.65
CA HIS A 158 -0.11 7.67 7.65
C HIS A 158 -1.60 7.94 7.49
N VAL A 159 -2.12 7.54 6.34
CA VAL A 159 -3.54 7.40 6.07
C VAL A 159 -3.83 5.94 5.75
N LEU A 160 -4.73 5.33 6.51
CA LEU A 160 -5.25 3.99 6.24
C LEU A 160 -6.65 4.13 5.65
N ILE A 161 -6.88 3.45 4.53
CA ILE A 161 -8.18 3.40 3.87
C ILE A 161 -8.60 1.93 3.77
N ARG A 162 -9.84 1.66 4.15
CA ARG A 162 -10.49 0.36 3.95
C ARG A 162 -11.76 0.56 3.14
N TYR A 163 -12.04 -0.39 2.26
CA TYR A 163 -13.17 -0.39 1.35
C TYR A 163 -13.89 -1.73 1.39
N GLY A 164 -15.18 -1.71 1.63
CA GLY A 164 -16.04 -2.89 1.53
C GLY A 164 -16.51 -3.08 0.09
N PHE A 165 -16.06 -4.15 -0.57
CA PHE A 165 -16.37 -4.37 -2.01
C PHE A 165 -17.85 -4.67 -2.28
N ARG A 166 -18.55 -5.25 -1.31
CA ARG A 166 -19.97 -5.58 -1.45
C ARG A 166 -20.88 -4.46 -0.99
N THR A 167 -20.45 -3.72 0.02
CA THR A 167 -21.25 -2.66 0.64
C THR A 167 -20.96 -1.28 0.07
N GLY A 168 -19.76 -1.06 -0.47
CA GLY A 168 -19.26 0.26 -0.85
C GLY A 168 -18.87 1.13 0.36
N GLU A 169 -18.88 0.58 1.59
CA GLU A 169 -18.52 1.32 2.79
C GLU A 169 -17.03 1.65 2.84
N ILE A 170 -16.72 2.89 3.24
CA ILE A 170 -15.36 3.40 3.33
C ILE A 170 -15.01 3.78 4.76
N MET A 171 -13.84 3.32 5.21
CA MET A 171 -13.22 3.75 6.46
C MET A 171 -11.90 4.46 6.17
N VAL A 172 -11.71 5.63 6.77
CA VAL A 172 -10.47 6.40 6.75
C VAL A 172 -9.95 6.56 8.16
N CYS A 173 -8.67 6.22 8.37
CA CYS A 173 -8.00 6.43 9.64
C CYS A 173 -6.69 7.20 9.43
N LEU A 174 -6.57 8.39 10.02
CA LEU A 174 -5.32 9.14 10.06
C LEU A 174 -4.49 8.69 11.27
N VAL A 175 -3.24 8.32 11.05
CA VAL A 175 -2.29 8.06 12.13
C VAL A 175 -1.52 9.33 12.43
N ILE A 176 -1.60 9.79 13.68
CA ILE A 176 -1.04 11.09 14.07
C ILE A 176 -0.02 10.99 15.21
N ASN A 177 1.02 11.80 15.13
CA ASN A 177 2.02 12.02 16.19
C ASN A 177 1.56 13.18 17.11
N GLY A 178 0.35 13.10 17.64
CA GLY A 178 -0.25 14.15 18.44
C GLY A 178 -1.36 13.61 19.31
N LYS A 179 -1.96 14.47 20.14
CA LYS A 179 -3.11 14.10 20.96
C LYS A 179 -4.44 14.20 20.19
N THR A 180 -4.53 15.14 19.26
CA THR A 180 -5.72 15.45 18.47
C THR A 180 -5.31 15.93 17.08
N LEU A 181 -6.22 15.82 16.11
CA LEU A 181 -6.08 16.44 14.80
C LEU A 181 -6.72 17.82 14.84
N PRO A 182 -5.95 18.92 14.69
CA PRO A 182 -6.51 20.27 14.62
C PRO A 182 -7.49 20.39 13.44
N HIS A 183 -8.54 21.17 13.62
CA HIS A 183 -9.53 21.45 12.56
C HIS A 183 -10.14 20.20 11.91
N SER A 184 -10.24 19.10 12.67
CA SER A 184 -10.74 17.81 12.16
C SER A 184 -12.16 17.91 11.59
N GLU A 185 -12.99 18.84 12.07
CA GLU A 185 -14.33 19.10 11.54
C GLU A 185 -14.31 19.55 10.07
N LYS A 186 -13.26 20.26 9.64
CA LYS A 186 -13.10 20.67 8.24
C LYS A 186 -12.73 19.47 7.35
N LEU A 187 -11.88 18.56 7.85
CA LEU A 187 -11.55 17.32 7.16
C LEU A 187 -12.79 16.43 7.05
N VAL A 188 -13.53 16.25 8.16
CA VAL A 188 -14.78 15.48 8.16
C VAL A 188 -15.74 16.01 7.10
N LYS A 189 -15.96 17.35 7.07
CA LYS A 189 -16.83 17.99 6.06
C LYS A 189 -16.41 17.74 4.62
N ARG A 190 -15.11 17.54 4.36
CA ARG A 190 -14.60 17.19 3.02
C ARG A 190 -14.83 15.71 2.72
N LEU A 191 -14.42 14.83 3.61
CA LEU A 191 -14.47 13.37 3.40
C LEU A 191 -15.91 12.85 3.35
N THR A 192 -16.85 13.42 4.11
CA THR A 192 -18.26 13.00 4.11
C THR A 192 -19.01 13.29 2.80
N LYS A 193 -18.40 14.04 1.88
CA LYS A 193 -18.93 14.23 0.51
C LYS A 193 -18.63 13.04 -0.41
N ILE A 194 -17.68 12.19 -0.04
CA ILE A 194 -17.28 11.02 -0.81
C ILE A 194 -18.32 9.93 -0.61
N PRO A 195 -18.97 9.43 -1.67
CA PRO A 195 -19.96 8.37 -1.56
C PRO A 195 -19.39 7.13 -0.85
N GLY A 196 -20.17 6.52 0.03
CA GLY A 196 -19.74 5.36 0.81
C GLY A 196 -18.94 5.67 2.07
N MET A 197 -18.59 6.93 2.36
CA MET A 197 -17.87 7.27 3.58
C MET A 197 -18.71 6.90 4.81
N THR A 198 -18.19 5.99 5.65
CA THR A 198 -18.90 5.42 6.79
C THR A 198 -18.18 5.67 8.11
N SER A 199 -16.84 5.73 8.07
CA SER A 199 -16.01 5.85 9.27
C SER A 199 -14.84 6.79 9.03
N ILE A 200 -14.66 7.79 9.91
CA ILE A 200 -13.47 8.64 9.93
C ILE A 200 -12.91 8.64 11.35
N THR A 201 -11.67 8.20 11.49
CA THR A 201 -10.99 8.02 12.78
C THR A 201 -9.59 8.61 12.78
N CYS A 202 -9.04 8.86 13.97
CA CYS A 202 -7.63 9.10 14.19
C CYS A 202 -7.03 8.03 15.10
N SER A 203 -5.88 7.49 14.74
CA SER A 203 -5.06 6.64 15.60
C SER A 203 -3.89 7.45 16.14
N ILE A 204 -3.76 7.49 17.47
CA ILE A 204 -2.71 8.25 18.15
C ILE A 204 -1.49 7.37 18.31
N ASN A 205 -0.44 7.66 17.56
CA ASN A 205 0.85 6.99 17.66
C ASN A 205 1.98 8.01 17.80
N ARG A 206 2.46 8.17 19.03
CA ARG A 206 3.56 9.08 19.39
C ARG A 206 4.89 8.34 19.60
N GLU A 207 4.89 7.03 19.37
CA GLU A 207 6.05 6.19 19.62
C GLU A 207 7.03 6.21 18.44
N LYS A 208 8.32 6.11 18.74
CA LYS A 208 9.41 5.96 17.76
C LYS A 208 9.57 4.50 17.35
N THR A 209 8.54 3.92 16.76
CA THR A 209 8.53 2.50 16.36
C THR A 209 8.06 2.33 14.93
N ASN A 210 8.33 1.16 14.35
CA ASN A 210 7.80 0.76 13.05
C ASN A 210 6.33 0.33 13.09
N VAL A 211 5.72 0.30 14.30
CA VAL A 211 4.29 0.03 14.46
C VAL A 211 3.52 1.26 13.97
N ILE A 212 2.60 1.06 13.04
CA ILE A 212 1.89 2.17 12.40
C ILE A 212 0.74 2.67 13.25
N MET A 213 -0.15 1.75 13.67
CA MET A 213 -1.31 2.10 14.50
C MET A 213 -0.87 2.29 15.97
N GLY A 214 -1.39 3.34 16.59
CA GLY A 214 -1.30 3.50 18.04
C GLY A 214 -2.36 2.66 18.76
N THR A 215 -2.28 2.65 20.08
CA THR A 215 -3.23 1.92 20.94
C THR A 215 -4.53 2.68 21.18
N LYS A 216 -4.54 4.01 20.99
CA LYS A 216 -5.70 4.86 21.19
C LYS A 216 -6.26 5.31 19.84
N ILE A 217 -7.55 5.01 19.61
CA ILE A 217 -8.29 5.43 18.44
C ILE A 217 -9.40 6.41 18.87
N GLN A 218 -9.52 7.50 18.16
CA GLN A 218 -10.58 8.51 18.33
C GLN A 218 -11.51 8.48 17.13
N LEU A 219 -12.81 8.35 17.36
CA LEU A 219 -13.81 8.55 16.32
C LEU A 219 -13.96 10.04 16.05
N LEU A 220 -13.83 10.44 14.79
CA LEU A 220 -14.09 11.80 14.34
C LEU A 220 -15.49 11.93 13.76
N TRP A 221 -15.95 10.89 13.04
CA TRP A 221 -17.28 10.87 12.45
C TRP A 221 -17.71 9.45 12.06
N GLY A 222 -19.02 9.20 12.08
CA GLY A 222 -19.63 7.95 11.63
C GLY A 222 -19.48 6.82 12.63
N GLN A 223 -19.08 5.64 12.16
CA GLN A 223 -18.97 4.41 12.94
C GLN A 223 -17.51 4.03 13.20
N MET A 224 -17.28 3.17 14.21
CA MET A 224 -15.95 2.62 14.50
C MET A 224 -15.55 1.47 13.56
N TYR A 225 -16.43 1.03 12.70
CA TYR A 225 -16.26 -0.12 11.81
C TYR A 225 -16.93 0.14 10.45
N ILE A 226 -16.62 -0.71 9.49
CA ILE A 226 -17.36 -0.91 8.24
C ILE A 226 -17.79 -2.36 8.15
N THR A 227 -18.84 -2.63 7.40
CA THR A 227 -19.34 -3.97 7.13
C THR A 227 -18.99 -4.35 5.69
N ASP A 228 -18.59 -5.61 5.49
CA ASP A 228 -18.48 -6.21 4.16
C ASP A 228 -18.92 -7.67 4.23
N TYR A 229 -19.19 -8.29 3.08
CA TYR A 229 -19.68 -9.68 2.99
C TYR A 229 -18.69 -10.50 2.14
N ILE A 230 -18.47 -11.74 2.58
CA ILE A 230 -17.63 -12.75 1.92
C ILE A 230 -18.51 -13.72 1.13
#